data_117499e0f696599589f6dfd5ab01afa9
#
_entry.id   117499e0f696599589f6dfd5ab01afa9
#
_cell.length_a   1.000
_cell.length_b   1.000
_cell.length_c   1.000
_cell.angle_alpha   90.00
_cell.angle_beta   90.00
_cell.angle_gamma   90.00
#
_symmetry.space_group_name_H-M   'P 1'
#
loop_
_entity.id
_entity.type
_entity.pdbx_description
1 polymer ?
#
loop_
_entity_poly.entity_id
_entity_poly.type
_entity_poly.pdbx_seq_one_letter_code
_entity_poly.pdbx_strand_id
1 'polypeptide(L)'
;LGDVYKRQIPDSLKVRNLVFNPYFREQLPEADYAALRRAQGMELDAVDYVNRYFANYGTIRELAEAYAAAQTEAEAGEIYDRYNTLQGFNRVLADSLAEAWNYIADNKGYAYGYLMDKLGQDDILAREEKRLSGAARELSALRGEVASDAVADYFLRKKVLVGYETAVAGLLGLTSARDSLRGVAAQLDGIDFRLPRIDVAQRYFLDYDSIAFSATPKYSYQHPIPECRVYEHGTIYRILLGTFNTKRAVSTFRGAYPLSYLVGEDKKWCYYAGGFATREEAEAAQKLLKSKGFVRPEIVVWTDGAYRNLSRDPEAQQIAYRVEITGTEALPDVVKTVITEAAEGCELSRVGQQLFVVGMFDDKAVADRVAAAIIQADPSLEIKVAEIAE
;
A
#
# COMPACT_ATOMS: atom_id res chain seq x y z
N LEU A 1 3.22 -14.42 11.78
CA LEU A 1 3.42 -12.95 11.91
C LEU A 1 2.45 -12.30 12.90
N GLY A 2 1.19 -12.82 13.06
CA GLY A 2 0.19 -12.26 13.97
C GLY A 2 0.53 -12.27 15.46
N ASP A 3 1.42 -13.15 15.92
CA ASP A 3 1.73 -13.29 17.35
C ASP A 3 2.84 -12.36 17.86
N VAL A 4 3.66 -11.79 16.98
CA VAL A 4 4.79 -10.94 17.37
C VAL A 4 4.31 -9.63 17.98
N TYR A 5 3.22 -9.05 17.45
CA TYR A 5 2.70 -7.75 17.86
C TYR A 5 1.81 -7.79 19.12
N LYS A 6 1.41 -8.97 19.57
CA LYS A 6 0.63 -9.14 20.81
C LYS A 6 1.49 -9.40 22.06
N ARG A 7 2.81 -9.54 21.87
CA ARG A 7 3.72 -9.79 22.98
C ARG A 7 4.00 -8.47 23.71
N GLN A 8 3.39 -8.33 24.88
CA GLN A 8 3.80 -7.28 25.81
C GLN A 8 5.26 -7.50 26.22
N ILE A 9 6.00 -6.41 26.38
CA ILE A 9 7.35 -6.45 26.96
C ILE A 9 7.22 -7.01 28.37
N PRO A 10 7.95 -8.10 28.71
CA PRO A 10 7.82 -8.75 29.99
C PRO A 10 8.09 -7.79 31.15
N ASP A 11 7.37 -7.97 32.25
CA ASP A 11 7.54 -7.15 33.46
C ASP A 11 8.98 -7.18 34.02
N SER A 12 9.70 -8.25 33.76
CA SER A 12 11.13 -8.37 34.11
C SER A 12 12.01 -7.31 33.45
N LEU A 13 11.56 -6.67 32.34
CA LEU A 13 12.27 -5.55 31.71
C LEU A 13 11.95 -4.18 32.32
N LYS A 14 10.89 -4.08 33.15
CA LYS A 14 10.39 -2.80 33.64
C LYS A 14 11.23 -2.18 34.75
N VAL A 15 11.67 -2.99 35.72
CA VAL A 15 12.40 -2.49 36.91
C VAL A 15 13.60 -3.36 37.21
N ARG A 16 14.72 -2.73 37.52
CA ARG A 16 15.94 -3.37 37.99
C ARG A 16 16.38 -2.73 39.31
N ASN A 17 16.58 -3.56 40.32
CA ASN A 17 17.02 -3.10 41.65
C ASN A 17 18.55 -2.97 41.76
N LEU A 18 19.30 -3.22 40.68
CA LEU A 18 20.75 -3.14 40.66
C LEU A 18 21.25 -1.78 41.17
N VAL A 19 20.63 -0.69 40.65
CA VAL A 19 20.98 0.72 41.01
C VAL A 19 20.81 1.04 42.50
N PHE A 20 19.97 0.31 43.22
CA PHE A 20 19.74 0.52 44.65
C PHE A 20 20.77 -0.21 45.53
N ASN A 21 21.73 -0.93 44.96
CA ASN A 21 22.82 -1.50 45.72
C ASN A 21 23.64 -0.36 46.37
N PRO A 22 24.00 -0.43 47.67
CA PRO A 22 24.77 0.60 48.38
C PRO A 22 26.05 1.03 47.68
N TYR A 23 26.69 0.10 46.95
CA TYR A 23 27.89 0.36 46.16
C TYR A 23 27.75 1.57 45.21
N PHE A 24 26.62 1.70 44.51
CA PHE A 24 26.40 2.82 43.59
C PHE A 24 26.35 4.15 44.30
N ARG A 25 25.71 4.22 45.48
CA ARG A 25 25.63 5.41 46.28
C ARG A 25 26.99 5.83 46.85
N GLU A 26 27.83 4.86 47.20
CA GLU A 26 29.14 5.09 47.79
C GLU A 26 30.19 5.49 46.75
N GLN A 27 30.07 5.00 45.51
CA GLN A 27 31.10 5.16 44.51
C GLN A 27 30.81 6.26 43.49
N LEU A 28 29.57 6.63 43.28
CA LEU A 28 29.20 7.72 42.38
C LEU A 28 29.12 9.08 43.10
N PRO A 29 29.45 10.18 42.42
CA PRO A 29 29.09 11.52 42.89
C PRO A 29 27.57 11.60 43.15
N GLU A 30 27.16 12.41 44.13
CA GLU A 30 25.76 12.49 44.55
C GLU A 30 24.80 12.86 43.39
N ALA A 31 25.21 13.81 42.54
CA ALA A 31 24.43 14.25 41.38
C ALA A 31 24.27 13.10 40.35
N ASP A 32 25.34 12.34 40.10
CA ASP A 32 25.32 11.24 39.14
C ASP A 32 24.49 10.06 39.67
N TYR A 33 24.55 9.79 40.95
CA TYR A 33 23.70 8.80 41.59
C TYR A 33 22.22 9.20 41.57
N ALA A 34 21.91 10.48 41.77
CA ALA A 34 20.56 10.99 41.66
C ALA A 34 20.03 10.88 40.24
N ALA A 35 20.85 11.18 39.20
CA ALA A 35 20.51 11.05 37.81
C ALA A 35 20.29 9.58 37.40
N LEU A 36 21.14 8.66 37.86
CA LEU A 36 21.00 7.22 37.65
C LEU A 36 19.69 6.67 38.25
N ARG A 37 19.35 7.09 39.47
CA ARG A 37 18.08 6.72 40.13
C ARG A 37 16.85 7.23 39.33
N ARG A 38 16.92 8.48 38.86
CA ARG A 38 15.87 9.06 38.02
C ARG A 38 15.73 8.26 36.70
N ALA A 39 16.85 7.97 36.05
CA ALA A 39 16.87 7.17 34.85
C ALA A 39 16.22 5.77 35.05
N GLN A 40 16.52 5.12 36.20
CA GLN A 40 15.91 3.86 36.58
C GLN A 40 14.39 3.97 36.78
N GLY A 41 13.89 5.06 37.36
CA GLY A 41 12.47 5.34 37.51
C GLY A 41 11.76 5.51 36.14
N MET A 42 12.39 6.24 35.22
CA MET A 42 11.85 6.52 33.88
C MET A 42 11.80 5.28 32.98
N GLU A 43 12.49 4.18 33.30
CA GLU A 43 12.40 2.95 32.52
C GLU A 43 10.98 2.37 32.44
N LEU A 44 10.16 2.58 33.47
CA LEU A 44 8.75 2.17 33.46
C LEU A 44 7.96 2.90 32.39
N ASP A 45 8.19 4.22 32.28
CA ASP A 45 7.51 5.04 31.27
C ASP A 45 7.96 4.63 29.85
N ALA A 46 9.26 4.41 29.65
CA ALA A 46 9.80 3.96 28.36
C ALA A 46 9.19 2.62 27.93
N VAL A 47 9.06 1.67 28.86
CA VAL A 47 8.41 0.38 28.58
C VAL A 47 6.93 0.56 28.26
N ASP A 48 6.20 1.44 28.94
CA ASP A 48 4.80 1.74 28.65
C ASP A 48 4.64 2.34 27.24
N TYR A 49 5.48 3.33 26.89
CA TYR A 49 5.47 3.90 25.54
C TYR A 49 5.67 2.86 24.46
N VAL A 50 6.64 1.97 24.61
CA VAL A 50 6.91 0.89 23.66
C VAL A 50 5.73 -0.08 23.58
N ASN A 51 5.17 -0.53 24.70
CA ASN A 51 4.02 -1.45 24.73
C ASN A 51 2.80 -0.86 24.02
N ARG A 52 2.49 0.42 24.28
CA ARG A 52 1.40 1.14 23.63
C ARG A 52 1.66 1.34 22.14
N TYR A 53 2.92 1.63 21.77
CA TYR A 53 3.32 1.75 20.37
C TYR A 53 3.07 0.44 19.62
N PHE A 54 3.48 -0.70 20.17
CA PHE A 54 3.26 -2.01 19.56
C PHE A 54 1.77 -2.37 19.44
N ALA A 55 0.99 -2.09 20.48
CA ALA A 55 -0.46 -2.32 20.46
C ALA A 55 -1.14 -1.49 19.35
N ASN A 56 -0.82 -0.20 19.27
CA ASN A 56 -1.34 0.67 18.22
C ASN A 56 -0.86 0.23 16.84
N TYR A 57 0.41 -0.18 16.69
CA TYR A 57 0.95 -0.65 15.42
C TYR A 57 0.18 -1.86 14.89
N GLY A 58 -0.18 -2.81 15.75
CA GLY A 58 -1.04 -3.94 15.38
C GLY A 58 -2.39 -3.49 14.82
N THR A 59 -3.05 -2.55 15.50
CA THR A 59 -4.33 -1.98 15.07
C THR A 59 -4.20 -1.16 13.77
N ILE A 60 -3.12 -0.39 13.62
CA ILE A 60 -2.83 0.37 12.39
C ILE A 60 -2.72 -0.56 11.18
N ARG A 61 -2.08 -1.71 11.35
CA ARG A 61 -1.98 -2.72 10.29
C ARG A 61 -3.35 -3.29 9.93
N GLU A 62 -4.14 -3.65 10.92
CA GLU A 62 -5.52 -4.14 10.70
C GLU A 62 -6.38 -3.08 9.99
N LEU A 63 -6.25 -1.81 10.36
CA LEU A 63 -6.94 -0.70 9.69
C LEU A 63 -6.46 -0.49 8.25
N ALA A 64 -5.17 -0.64 7.97
CA ALA A 64 -4.64 -0.54 6.61
C ALA A 64 -5.19 -1.67 5.71
N GLU A 65 -5.26 -2.90 6.23
CA GLU A 65 -5.87 -4.04 5.54
C GLU A 65 -7.39 -3.81 5.31
N ALA A 66 -8.10 -3.34 6.33
CA ALA A 66 -9.52 -3.00 6.23
C ALA A 66 -9.79 -1.86 5.23
N TYR A 67 -8.94 -0.81 5.24
CA TYR A 67 -9.03 0.28 4.27
C TYR A 67 -8.87 -0.22 2.84
N ALA A 68 -7.91 -1.11 2.60
CA ALA A 68 -7.72 -1.72 1.29
C ALA A 68 -8.92 -2.58 0.84
N ALA A 69 -9.67 -3.17 1.78
CA ALA A 69 -10.84 -4.01 1.52
C ALA A 69 -12.18 -3.24 1.48
N ALA A 70 -12.23 -1.98 1.94
CA ALA A 70 -13.45 -1.19 2.03
C ALA A 70 -14.17 -1.09 0.67
N GLN A 71 -15.50 -1.21 0.68
CA GLN A 71 -16.31 -1.23 -0.53
C GLN A 71 -16.93 0.14 -0.85
N THR A 72 -17.04 1.03 0.14
CA THR A 72 -17.68 2.34 -0.01
C THR A 72 -16.76 3.47 0.46
N GLU A 73 -16.99 4.67 -0.09
CA GLU A 73 -16.26 5.89 0.29
C GLU A 73 -16.44 6.22 1.78
N ALA A 74 -17.66 6.05 2.30
CA ALA A 74 -17.99 6.33 3.70
C ALA A 74 -17.22 5.38 4.65
N GLU A 75 -17.25 4.07 4.36
CA GLU A 75 -16.51 3.06 5.12
C GLU A 75 -15.00 3.32 5.08
N ALA A 76 -14.44 3.57 3.89
CA ALA A 76 -13.04 3.88 3.72
C ALA A 76 -12.64 5.16 4.49
N GLY A 77 -13.48 6.20 4.45
CA GLY A 77 -13.25 7.45 5.17
C GLY A 77 -13.17 7.24 6.69
N GLU A 78 -14.12 6.54 7.28
CA GLU A 78 -14.11 6.23 8.72
C GLU A 78 -12.87 5.42 9.14
N ILE A 79 -12.48 4.44 8.33
CA ILE A 79 -11.27 3.62 8.60
C ILE A 79 -10.02 4.48 8.48
N TYR A 80 -9.92 5.33 7.46
CA TYR A 80 -8.78 6.21 7.22
C TYR A 80 -8.60 7.24 8.34
N ASP A 81 -9.68 7.81 8.86
CA ASP A 81 -9.63 8.75 9.98
C ASP A 81 -9.10 8.08 11.26
N ARG A 82 -9.53 6.85 11.53
CA ARG A 82 -9.01 6.06 12.65
C ARG A 82 -7.54 5.69 12.48
N TYR A 83 -7.16 5.30 11.26
CA TYR A 83 -5.76 5.02 10.89
C TYR A 83 -4.87 6.25 11.15
N ASN A 84 -5.25 7.42 10.65
CA ASN A 84 -4.51 8.66 10.86
C ASN A 84 -4.42 9.07 12.32
N THR A 85 -5.49 8.90 13.07
CA THR A 85 -5.53 9.19 14.52
C THR A 85 -4.51 8.33 15.27
N LEU A 86 -4.49 7.02 15.01
CA LEU A 86 -3.53 6.12 15.66
C LEU A 86 -2.08 6.34 15.20
N GLN A 87 -1.86 6.69 13.93
CA GLN A 87 -0.54 7.10 13.44
C GLN A 87 -0.05 8.36 14.19
N GLY A 88 -0.95 9.32 14.42
CA GLY A 88 -0.65 10.51 15.22
C GLY A 88 -0.25 10.17 16.66
N PHE A 89 -1.01 9.28 17.32
CA PHE A 89 -0.67 8.81 18.67
C PHE A 89 0.66 8.08 18.72
N ASN A 90 0.94 7.22 17.73
CA ASN A 90 2.22 6.52 17.67
C ASN A 90 3.41 7.47 17.48
N ARG A 91 3.24 8.54 16.73
CA ARG A 91 4.27 9.58 16.61
C ARG A 91 4.57 10.22 17.97
N VAL A 92 3.53 10.62 18.71
CA VAL A 92 3.70 11.20 20.06
C VAL A 92 4.38 10.21 21.02
N LEU A 93 4.00 8.93 20.98
CA LEU A 93 4.64 7.89 21.79
C LEU A 93 6.12 7.70 21.41
N ALA A 94 6.45 7.73 20.12
CA ALA A 94 7.82 7.62 19.64
C ALA A 94 8.68 8.82 20.08
N ASP A 95 8.15 10.04 20.02
CA ASP A 95 8.83 11.26 20.46
C ASP A 95 9.08 11.21 21.97
N SER A 96 8.05 10.84 22.75
CA SER A 96 8.16 10.69 24.21
C SER A 96 9.16 9.59 24.60
N LEU A 97 9.15 8.49 23.85
CA LEU A 97 10.12 7.42 24.04
C LEU A 97 11.54 7.89 23.75
N ALA A 98 11.76 8.61 22.65
CA ALA A 98 13.07 9.14 22.28
C ALA A 98 13.65 10.06 23.37
N GLU A 99 12.83 10.99 23.88
CA GLU A 99 13.23 11.91 24.94
C GLU A 99 13.59 11.14 26.23
N ALA A 100 12.68 10.29 26.71
CA ALA A 100 12.91 9.50 27.93
C ALA A 100 14.12 8.58 27.77
N TRP A 101 14.24 7.90 26.64
CA TRP A 101 15.28 6.91 26.39
C TRP A 101 16.66 7.54 26.25
N ASN A 102 16.79 8.69 25.64
CA ASN A 102 18.06 9.43 25.58
C ASN A 102 18.55 9.72 26.98
N TYR A 103 17.69 10.27 27.85
CA TYR A 103 18.06 10.51 29.24
C TYR A 103 18.47 9.23 29.97
N ILE A 104 17.71 8.14 29.83
CA ILE A 104 17.99 6.85 30.48
C ILE A 104 19.34 6.29 30.00
N ALA A 105 19.53 6.21 28.70
CA ALA A 105 20.71 5.58 28.11
C ALA A 105 21.99 6.36 28.45
N ASP A 106 21.93 7.69 28.38
CA ASP A 106 23.09 8.55 28.64
C ASP A 106 23.50 8.46 30.09
N ASN A 107 22.55 8.60 31.04
CA ASN A 107 22.89 8.58 32.47
C ASN A 107 23.28 7.19 32.97
N LYS A 108 22.65 6.13 32.51
CA LYS A 108 23.06 4.76 32.85
C LYS A 108 24.39 4.41 32.21
N GLY A 109 24.57 4.72 30.92
CA GLY A 109 25.83 4.50 30.21
C GLY A 109 27.00 5.20 30.89
N TYR A 110 26.82 6.46 31.22
CA TYR A 110 27.83 7.24 31.98
C TYR A 110 28.15 6.59 33.34
N ALA A 111 27.13 6.31 34.16
CA ALA A 111 27.35 5.78 35.50
C ALA A 111 28.05 4.41 35.46
N TYR A 112 27.64 3.52 34.55
CA TYR A 112 28.28 2.23 34.43
C TYR A 112 29.68 2.33 33.82
N GLY A 113 29.91 3.22 32.85
CA GLY A 113 31.23 3.50 32.30
C GLY A 113 32.20 4.04 33.36
N TYR A 114 31.75 5.02 34.14
CA TYR A 114 32.51 5.56 35.25
C TYR A 114 32.94 4.49 36.27
N LEU A 115 32.03 3.58 36.65
CA LEU A 115 32.33 2.50 37.56
C LEU A 115 33.31 1.49 36.99
N MET A 116 33.22 1.18 35.69
CA MET A 116 34.15 0.29 35.02
C MET A 116 35.57 0.87 34.99
N ASP A 117 35.69 2.14 34.59
CA ASP A 117 36.96 2.88 34.61
C ASP A 117 37.58 2.86 36.02
N LYS A 118 36.80 3.24 37.04
CA LYS A 118 37.25 3.27 38.43
C LYS A 118 37.69 1.88 38.93
N LEU A 119 37.13 0.79 38.40
CA LEU A 119 37.49 -0.58 38.76
C LEU A 119 38.61 -1.13 37.86
N GLY A 120 39.17 -0.35 36.96
CA GLY A 120 40.17 -0.77 36.01
C GLY A 120 39.69 -1.90 35.06
N GLN A 121 38.41 -1.84 34.65
CA GLN A 121 37.80 -2.82 33.79
C GLN A 121 37.79 -2.38 32.32
N ASP A 122 38.95 -1.96 31.80
CA ASP A 122 39.10 -1.40 30.45
C ASP A 122 38.60 -2.34 29.35
N ASP A 123 38.80 -3.65 29.49
CA ASP A 123 38.31 -4.66 28.52
C ASP A 123 36.79 -4.70 28.43
N ILE A 124 36.09 -4.53 29.58
CA ILE A 124 34.64 -4.50 29.62
C ILE A 124 34.15 -3.21 28.98
N LEU A 125 34.76 -2.08 29.33
CA LEU A 125 34.43 -0.78 28.80
C LEU A 125 34.60 -0.74 27.27
N ALA A 126 35.74 -1.18 26.75
CA ALA A 126 36.01 -1.23 25.31
C ALA A 126 35.03 -2.13 24.55
N ARG A 127 34.62 -3.27 25.15
CA ARG A 127 33.63 -4.18 24.59
C ARG A 127 32.27 -3.50 24.47
N GLU A 128 31.78 -2.84 25.51
CA GLU A 128 30.48 -2.19 25.52
C GLU A 128 30.44 -0.94 24.62
N GLU A 129 31.53 -0.18 24.53
CA GLU A 129 31.69 0.93 23.57
C GLU A 129 31.62 0.42 22.11
N LYS A 130 32.26 -0.73 21.82
CA LYS A 130 32.15 -1.37 20.52
C LYS A 130 30.70 -1.81 20.21
N ARG A 131 29.99 -2.33 21.20
CA ARG A 131 28.57 -2.72 21.05
C ARG A 131 27.70 -1.48 20.79
N LEU A 132 27.91 -0.37 21.53
CA LEU A 132 27.20 0.89 21.33
C LEU A 132 27.45 1.45 19.92
N SER A 133 28.71 1.43 19.46
CA SER A 133 29.04 1.83 18.08
C SER A 133 28.42 0.91 17.04
N GLY A 134 28.25 -0.38 17.33
CA GLY A 134 27.54 -1.33 16.52
C GLY A 134 26.04 -1.00 16.42
N ALA A 135 25.41 -0.74 17.57
CA ALA A 135 24.01 -0.35 17.66
C ALA A 135 23.72 0.95 16.87
N ALA A 136 24.60 1.95 16.99
CA ALA A 136 24.47 3.20 16.24
C ALA A 136 24.58 3.01 14.73
N ARG A 137 25.45 2.10 14.24
CA ARG A 137 25.54 1.76 12.83
C ARG A 137 24.31 1.01 12.34
N GLU A 138 23.80 0.07 13.12
CA GLU A 138 22.58 -0.66 12.81
C GLU A 138 21.37 0.29 12.73
N LEU A 139 21.24 1.19 13.71
CA LEU A 139 20.19 2.22 13.69
C LEU A 139 20.28 3.11 12.44
N SER A 140 21.50 3.51 12.07
CA SER A 140 21.70 4.32 10.86
C SER A 140 21.28 3.58 9.58
N ALA A 141 21.48 2.26 9.53
CA ALA A 141 21.05 1.43 8.40
C ALA A 141 19.53 1.23 8.35
N LEU A 142 18.85 1.25 9.51
CA LEU A 142 17.40 1.10 9.63
C LEU A 142 16.62 2.40 9.42
N ARG A 143 17.32 3.55 9.43
CA ARG A 143 16.66 4.86 9.36
C ARG A 143 15.82 5.03 8.09
N GLY A 144 14.54 5.31 8.28
CA GLY A 144 13.57 5.45 7.20
C GLY A 144 12.99 4.13 6.67
N GLU A 145 13.58 2.99 7.01
CA GLU A 145 13.10 1.65 6.61
C GLU A 145 12.08 1.08 7.59
N VAL A 146 12.16 1.51 8.85
CA VAL A 146 11.27 1.05 9.93
C VAL A 146 10.20 2.08 10.28
N ALA A 147 9.13 1.60 10.90
CA ALA A 147 8.00 2.44 11.32
C ALA A 147 8.39 3.49 12.36
N SER A 148 9.42 3.24 13.18
CA SER A 148 9.93 4.19 14.18
C SER A 148 11.39 3.96 14.51
N ASP A 149 12.21 4.95 14.20
CA ASP A 149 13.63 4.97 14.60
C ASP A 149 13.80 4.98 16.13
N ALA A 150 12.89 5.66 16.86
CA ALA A 150 12.92 5.73 18.32
C ALA A 150 12.71 4.34 18.97
N VAL A 151 11.80 3.54 18.43
CA VAL A 151 11.57 2.17 18.91
C VAL A 151 12.78 1.29 18.60
N ALA A 152 13.36 1.41 17.40
CA ALA A 152 14.57 0.68 17.03
C ALA A 152 15.75 1.06 17.95
N ASP A 153 15.96 2.35 18.19
CA ASP A 153 17.01 2.86 19.10
C ASP A 153 16.84 2.34 20.53
N TYR A 154 15.59 2.35 21.03
CA TYR A 154 15.31 1.78 22.34
C TYR A 154 15.81 0.33 22.46
N PHE A 155 15.45 -0.54 21.52
CA PHE A 155 15.86 -1.96 21.60
C PHE A 155 17.35 -2.14 21.42
N LEU A 156 17.96 -1.43 20.49
CA LEU A 156 19.40 -1.54 20.22
C LEU A 156 20.24 -1.08 21.42
N ARG A 157 19.96 0.08 21.97
CA ARG A 157 20.69 0.59 23.15
C ARG A 157 20.33 -0.15 24.44
N LYS A 158 19.09 -0.67 24.58
CA LYS A 158 18.71 -1.49 25.73
C LYS A 158 19.52 -2.78 25.79
N LYS A 159 19.80 -3.41 24.66
CA LYS A 159 20.69 -4.59 24.60
C LYS A 159 22.10 -4.27 25.11
N VAL A 160 22.61 -3.08 24.78
CA VAL A 160 23.93 -2.62 25.28
C VAL A 160 23.89 -2.38 26.79
N LEU A 161 22.88 -1.64 27.28
CA LEU A 161 22.73 -1.36 28.71
C LEU A 161 22.58 -2.62 29.54
N VAL A 162 21.82 -3.59 29.10
CA VAL A 162 21.70 -4.90 29.78
C VAL A 162 23.05 -5.62 29.83
N GLY A 163 23.92 -5.43 28.83
CA GLY A 163 25.30 -5.92 28.85
C GLY A 163 26.12 -5.28 29.98
N TYR A 164 26.07 -3.94 30.10
CA TYR A 164 26.70 -3.23 31.21
C TYR A 164 26.18 -3.70 32.58
N GLU A 165 24.85 -3.72 32.74
CA GLU A 165 24.20 -4.16 33.98
C GLU A 165 24.62 -5.58 34.38
N THR A 166 24.72 -6.48 33.39
CA THR A 166 25.17 -7.86 33.59
C THR A 166 26.62 -7.93 34.08
N ALA A 167 27.49 -7.11 33.48
CA ALA A 167 28.90 -7.01 33.86
C ALA A 167 29.05 -6.45 35.29
N VAL A 168 28.37 -5.35 35.60
CA VAL A 168 28.38 -4.75 36.94
C VAL A 168 27.85 -5.74 38.00
N ALA A 169 26.73 -6.40 37.74
CA ALA A 169 26.17 -7.38 38.66
C ALA A 169 27.16 -8.55 38.91
N GLY A 170 27.91 -8.95 37.88
CA GLY A 170 28.96 -9.97 38.00
C GLY A 170 30.11 -9.50 38.88
N LEU A 171 30.61 -8.29 38.70
CA LEU A 171 31.72 -7.71 39.51
C LEU A 171 31.33 -7.52 40.98
N LEU A 172 30.07 -7.17 41.25
CA LEU A 172 29.55 -7.02 42.61
C LEU A 172 29.14 -8.36 43.26
N GLY A 173 29.33 -9.51 42.59
CA GLY A 173 28.97 -10.81 43.11
C GLY A 173 27.44 -11.07 43.19
N LEU A 174 26.63 -10.23 42.52
CA LEU A 174 25.16 -10.31 42.54
C LEU A 174 24.64 -11.34 41.54
N THR A 175 24.86 -12.63 41.84
CA THR A 175 24.59 -13.75 40.93
C THR A 175 23.13 -13.80 40.46
N SER A 176 22.17 -13.64 41.38
CA SER A 176 20.74 -13.62 41.05
C SER A 176 20.36 -12.47 40.10
N ALA A 177 20.88 -11.26 40.32
CA ALA A 177 20.66 -10.13 39.42
C ALA A 177 21.29 -10.38 38.05
N ARG A 178 22.53 -10.92 38.03
CA ARG A 178 23.21 -11.25 36.77
C ARG A 178 22.44 -12.29 35.95
N ASP A 179 21.94 -13.36 36.57
CA ASP A 179 21.22 -14.39 35.85
C ASP A 179 19.84 -13.91 35.39
N SER A 180 19.17 -13.06 36.17
CA SER A 180 17.96 -12.36 35.73
C SER A 180 18.22 -11.45 34.52
N LEU A 181 19.34 -10.70 34.49
CA LEU A 181 19.72 -9.84 33.38
C LEU A 181 20.06 -10.62 32.11
N ARG A 182 20.67 -11.79 32.24
CA ARG A 182 20.88 -12.74 31.12
C ARG A 182 19.54 -13.20 30.51
N GLY A 183 18.57 -13.49 31.38
CA GLY A 183 17.21 -13.82 30.91
C GLY A 183 16.57 -12.68 30.13
N VAL A 184 16.78 -11.44 30.56
CA VAL A 184 16.33 -10.25 29.83
C VAL A 184 17.02 -10.11 28.50
N ALA A 185 18.34 -10.30 28.44
CA ALA A 185 19.07 -10.26 27.18
C ALA A 185 18.51 -11.27 26.16
N ALA A 186 18.27 -12.51 26.59
CA ALA A 186 17.66 -13.54 25.76
C ALA A 186 16.24 -13.18 25.28
N GLN A 187 15.43 -12.52 26.13
CA GLN A 187 14.10 -12.02 25.74
C GLN A 187 14.19 -10.90 24.71
N LEU A 188 15.12 -9.97 24.87
CA LEU A 188 15.36 -8.88 23.90
C LEU A 188 15.81 -9.39 22.55
N ASP A 189 16.58 -10.47 22.51
CA ASP A 189 17.02 -11.08 21.25
C ASP A 189 15.87 -11.76 20.48
N GLY A 190 14.82 -12.17 21.19
CA GLY A 190 13.61 -12.75 20.60
C GLY A 190 12.56 -11.72 20.14
N ILE A 191 12.76 -10.42 20.38
CA ILE A 191 11.81 -9.38 19.97
C ILE A 191 12.19 -8.85 18.59
N ASP A 192 11.28 -8.99 17.65
CA ASP A 192 11.38 -8.31 16.35
C ASP A 192 10.89 -6.86 16.51
N PHE A 193 11.83 -5.92 16.52
CA PHE A 193 11.58 -4.49 16.64
C PHE A 193 11.66 -3.73 15.31
N ARG A 194 12.03 -4.45 14.23
CA ARG A 194 12.15 -3.88 12.89
C ARG A 194 10.80 -3.88 12.20
N LEU A 195 9.86 -3.15 12.79
CA LEU A 195 8.51 -3.03 12.27
C LEU A 195 8.55 -2.30 10.92
N PRO A 196 8.02 -2.89 9.82
CA PRO A 196 7.96 -2.19 8.54
C PRO A 196 7.02 -0.98 8.60
N ARG A 197 7.27 0.01 7.76
CA ARG A 197 6.34 1.14 7.60
C ARG A 197 5.02 0.62 7.02
N ILE A 198 3.94 1.21 7.50
CA ILE A 198 2.60 0.93 6.99
C ILE A 198 2.11 2.21 6.34
N ASP A 199 2.10 2.21 5.01
CA ASP A 199 1.58 3.31 4.22
C ASP A 199 0.33 2.81 3.47
N VAL A 200 -0.70 3.62 3.43
CA VAL A 200 -1.93 3.33 2.67
C VAL A 200 -2.02 4.29 1.48
N ALA A 201 -2.20 3.74 0.29
CA ALA A 201 -2.47 4.53 -0.89
C ALA A 201 -3.89 5.09 -0.82
N GLN A 202 -4.06 6.37 -1.14
CA GLN A 202 -5.38 6.98 -1.19
C GLN A 202 -6.26 6.27 -2.22
N ARG A 203 -7.49 5.96 -1.84
CA ARG A 203 -8.48 5.32 -2.69
C ARG A 203 -9.55 6.31 -3.08
N TYR A 204 -10.03 6.18 -4.31
CA TYR A 204 -11.10 6.98 -4.87
C TYR A 204 -12.25 6.05 -5.24
N PHE A 205 -13.47 6.44 -4.89
CA PHE A 205 -14.68 5.66 -5.10
C PHE A 205 -15.52 6.36 -6.16
N LEU A 206 -15.73 5.67 -7.28
CA LEU A 206 -16.54 6.14 -8.38
C LEU A 206 -17.81 5.27 -8.45
N ASP A 207 -18.93 5.90 -8.80
CA ASP A 207 -20.21 5.18 -8.97
C ASP A 207 -20.23 4.52 -10.36
N TYR A 208 -19.98 3.21 -10.37
CA TYR A 208 -20.09 2.41 -11.59
C TYR A 208 -21.43 1.71 -11.64
N ASP A 209 -22.22 2.02 -12.66
CA ASP A 209 -23.58 1.51 -12.84
C ASP A 209 -23.80 1.03 -14.28
N SER A 210 -24.17 -0.23 -14.45
CA SER A 210 -24.56 -0.80 -15.74
C SER A 210 -25.86 -0.19 -16.24
N ILE A 211 -25.97 -0.06 -17.59
CA ILE A 211 -27.21 0.40 -18.21
C ILE A 211 -28.24 -0.70 -18.22
N ALA A 212 -29.42 -0.40 -17.70
CA ALA A 212 -30.59 -1.25 -17.78
C ALA A 212 -31.76 -0.49 -18.43
N PHE A 213 -32.82 -1.24 -18.78
CA PHE A 213 -34.03 -0.69 -19.41
C PHE A 213 -35.25 -1.07 -18.60
N SER A 214 -36.13 -0.09 -18.37
CA SER A 214 -37.39 -0.30 -17.67
C SER A 214 -38.57 0.16 -18.53
N ALA A 215 -39.62 -0.66 -18.57
CA ALA A 215 -40.90 -0.28 -19.17
C ALA A 215 -41.62 0.79 -18.35
N THR A 216 -41.39 0.79 -17.02
CA THR A 216 -41.92 1.82 -16.11
C THR A 216 -40.88 2.94 -16.00
N PRO A 217 -41.27 4.20 -16.21
CA PRO A 217 -40.35 5.33 -16.09
C PRO A 217 -39.68 5.38 -14.71
N LYS A 218 -38.35 5.40 -14.67
CA LYS A 218 -37.56 5.55 -13.44
C LYS A 218 -37.42 7.01 -13.01
N TYR A 219 -37.68 7.94 -13.92
CA TYR A 219 -37.58 9.38 -13.69
C TYR A 219 -38.94 10.04 -13.89
N SER A 220 -39.24 11.04 -13.07
CA SER A 220 -40.47 11.80 -13.09
C SER A 220 -40.18 13.28 -12.77
N TYR A 221 -41.23 14.08 -12.67
CA TYR A 221 -41.08 15.47 -12.20
C TYR A 221 -40.58 15.53 -10.74
N GLN A 222 -41.02 14.60 -9.89
CA GLN A 222 -40.57 14.50 -8.50
C GLN A 222 -39.19 13.85 -8.35
N HIS A 223 -38.81 13.01 -9.27
CA HIS A 223 -37.50 12.34 -9.32
C HIS A 223 -36.87 12.54 -10.70
N PRO A 224 -36.35 13.75 -10.96
CA PRO A 224 -35.80 14.09 -12.28
C PRO A 224 -34.49 13.33 -12.52
N ILE A 225 -34.06 13.29 -13.79
CA ILE A 225 -32.71 12.85 -14.13
C ILE A 225 -31.73 13.72 -13.36
N PRO A 226 -30.79 13.15 -12.59
CA PRO A 226 -29.84 13.91 -11.79
C PRO A 226 -28.76 14.57 -12.66
N GLU A 227 -28.09 15.56 -12.09
CA GLU A 227 -26.86 16.10 -12.67
C GLU A 227 -25.74 15.05 -12.58
N CYS A 228 -24.91 15.01 -13.60
CA CYS A 228 -23.79 14.07 -13.69
C CYS A 228 -22.70 14.46 -12.69
N ARG A 229 -22.36 13.54 -11.79
CA ARG A 229 -21.21 13.73 -10.90
C ARG A 229 -19.92 13.61 -11.70
N VAL A 230 -19.09 14.64 -11.69
CA VAL A 230 -17.73 14.62 -12.23
C VAL A 230 -16.78 14.41 -11.05
N TYR A 231 -15.90 13.42 -11.15
CA TYR A 231 -14.94 13.08 -10.10
C TYR A 231 -13.60 13.74 -10.40
N GLU A 232 -13.01 14.36 -9.39
CA GLU A 232 -11.68 15.01 -9.50
C GLU A 232 -10.53 14.01 -9.66
N HIS A 233 -10.77 12.75 -9.26
CA HIS A 233 -9.78 11.68 -9.32
C HIS A 233 -10.38 10.39 -9.86
N GLY A 234 -9.54 9.62 -10.54
CA GLY A 234 -9.91 8.33 -11.13
C GLY A 234 -10.50 8.45 -12.52
N THR A 235 -10.83 7.31 -13.10
CA THR A 235 -11.34 7.21 -14.48
C THR A 235 -12.74 6.61 -14.49
N ILE A 236 -13.68 7.26 -15.17
CA ILE A 236 -15.03 6.76 -15.40
C ILE A 236 -15.44 6.95 -16.85
N TYR A 237 -15.90 5.86 -17.47
CA TYR A 237 -16.49 5.89 -18.80
C TYR A 237 -18.00 6.03 -18.71
N ARG A 238 -18.61 6.78 -19.61
CA ARG A 238 -20.06 6.88 -19.75
C ARG A 238 -20.45 6.90 -21.23
N ILE A 239 -21.73 6.67 -21.50
CA ILE A 239 -22.24 6.76 -22.86
C ILE A 239 -23.01 8.07 -23.03
N LEU A 240 -22.53 8.98 -23.83
CA LEU A 240 -23.23 10.17 -24.26
C LEU A 240 -24.36 9.78 -25.23
N LEU A 241 -25.61 9.94 -24.81
CA LEU A 241 -26.79 9.62 -25.60
C LEU A 241 -27.14 10.72 -26.61
N GLY A 242 -26.74 11.95 -26.31
CA GLY A 242 -26.94 13.08 -27.19
C GLY A 242 -26.77 14.42 -26.49
N THR A 243 -26.59 15.46 -27.33
CA THR A 243 -26.43 16.88 -26.93
C THR A 243 -27.59 17.66 -27.52
N PHE A 244 -28.28 18.44 -26.70
CA PHE A 244 -29.51 19.11 -27.07
C PHE A 244 -29.51 20.57 -26.61
N ASN A 245 -30.14 21.45 -27.40
CA ASN A 245 -30.28 22.88 -27.06
C ASN A 245 -31.24 23.14 -25.89
N THR A 246 -32.12 22.17 -25.55
CA THR A 246 -33.10 22.28 -24.48
C THR A 246 -33.20 20.98 -23.70
N LYS A 247 -33.67 21.07 -22.47
CA LYS A 247 -33.95 19.90 -21.62
C LYS A 247 -34.91 18.92 -22.32
N ARG A 248 -34.60 17.63 -22.29
CA ARG A 248 -35.39 16.59 -22.95
C ARG A 248 -36.34 15.88 -21.97
N ALA A 249 -37.49 15.45 -22.50
CA ALA A 249 -38.40 14.58 -21.77
C ALA A 249 -37.76 13.19 -21.57
N VAL A 250 -38.06 12.53 -20.46
CA VAL A 250 -37.54 11.20 -20.09
C VAL A 250 -37.86 10.14 -21.17
N SER A 251 -39.01 10.27 -21.84
CA SER A 251 -39.44 9.37 -22.92
C SER A 251 -38.43 9.34 -24.10
N THR A 252 -37.63 10.40 -24.30
CA THR A 252 -36.58 10.45 -25.30
C THR A 252 -35.56 9.32 -25.14
N PHE A 253 -35.34 8.87 -23.91
CA PHE A 253 -34.31 7.88 -23.56
C PHE A 253 -34.85 6.44 -23.47
N ARG A 254 -36.06 6.16 -23.97
CA ARG A 254 -36.58 4.80 -24.20
C ARG A 254 -36.49 3.86 -22.98
N GLY A 255 -36.63 4.39 -21.80
CA GLY A 255 -36.56 3.61 -20.55
C GLY A 255 -35.14 3.24 -20.09
N ALA A 256 -34.09 3.76 -20.71
CA ALA A 256 -32.72 3.55 -20.24
C ALA A 256 -32.50 4.21 -18.86
N TYR A 257 -31.74 3.53 -18.00
CA TYR A 257 -31.28 4.04 -16.70
C TYR A 257 -30.00 3.29 -16.27
N PRO A 258 -29.16 3.83 -15.38
CA PRO A 258 -29.25 5.19 -14.89
C PRO A 258 -28.87 6.24 -15.94
N LEU A 259 -29.48 7.41 -15.79
CA LEU A 259 -29.20 8.58 -16.62
C LEU A 259 -28.69 9.73 -15.77
N SER A 260 -27.84 10.55 -16.37
CA SER A 260 -27.42 11.83 -15.80
C SER A 260 -27.30 12.88 -16.90
N TYR A 261 -27.22 14.15 -16.53
CA TYR A 261 -26.98 15.22 -17.49
C TYR A 261 -25.92 16.20 -17.01
N LEU A 262 -25.25 16.87 -17.95
CA LEU A 262 -24.47 18.08 -17.71
C LEU A 262 -24.92 19.17 -18.71
N VAL A 263 -24.86 20.40 -18.24
CA VAL A 263 -25.01 21.56 -19.12
C VAL A 263 -23.62 22.10 -19.43
N GLY A 264 -23.24 22.03 -20.71
CA GLY A 264 -21.94 22.51 -21.17
C GLY A 264 -21.85 24.04 -21.13
N GLU A 265 -20.67 24.60 -21.35
CA GLU A 265 -20.40 26.03 -21.44
C GLU A 265 -21.22 26.68 -22.58
N ASP A 266 -21.49 25.92 -23.64
CA ASP A 266 -22.34 26.28 -24.77
C ASP A 266 -23.84 26.23 -24.45
N LYS A 267 -24.21 26.06 -23.18
CA LYS A 267 -25.59 25.92 -22.64
C LYS A 267 -26.38 24.75 -23.24
N LYS A 268 -25.70 23.78 -23.82
CA LYS A 268 -26.35 22.58 -24.32
C LYS A 268 -26.45 21.51 -23.23
N TRP A 269 -27.51 20.73 -23.29
CA TRP A 269 -27.83 19.62 -22.40
C TRP A 269 -27.21 18.33 -22.94
N CYS A 270 -26.19 17.82 -22.29
CA CYS A 270 -25.56 16.54 -22.60
C CYS A 270 -26.11 15.47 -21.67
N TYR A 271 -26.68 14.41 -22.23
CA TYR A 271 -27.25 13.31 -21.43
C TYR A 271 -26.36 12.08 -21.53
N TYR A 272 -26.07 11.49 -20.38
CA TYR A 272 -25.21 10.35 -20.23
C TYR A 272 -25.96 9.18 -19.62
N ALA A 273 -25.55 7.96 -19.97
CA ALA A 273 -26.07 6.73 -19.41
C ALA A 273 -24.94 5.87 -18.84
N GLY A 274 -25.21 5.24 -17.73
CA GLY A 274 -24.29 4.33 -17.04
C GLY A 274 -23.06 5.01 -16.44
N GLY A 275 -22.21 4.19 -15.88
CA GLY A 275 -20.86 4.51 -15.42
C GLY A 275 -20.05 3.22 -15.42
N PHE A 276 -18.89 3.20 -16.09
CA PHE A 276 -18.11 2.00 -16.32
C PHE A 276 -16.66 2.21 -15.89
N ALA A 277 -16.07 1.16 -15.33
CA ALA A 277 -14.67 1.20 -14.91
C ALA A 277 -13.71 1.03 -16.09
N THR A 278 -14.12 0.31 -17.12
CA THR A 278 -13.29 -0.01 -18.28
C THR A 278 -13.92 0.45 -19.59
N ARG A 279 -13.07 0.58 -20.61
CA ARG A 279 -13.51 0.92 -21.96
C ARG A 279 -14.34 -0.19 -22.58
N GLU A 280 -13.97 -1.44 -22.36
CA GLU A 280 -14.64 -2.65 -22.87
C GLU A 280 -16.08 -2.72 -22.37
N GLU A 281 -16.31 -2.41 -21.08
CA GLU A 281 -17.66 -2.34 -20.51
C GLU A 281 -18.49 -1.24 -21.19
N ALA A 282 -17.90 -0.09 -21.42
CA ALA A 282 -18.55 1.02 -22.13
C ALA A 282 -18.87 0.67 -23.58
N GLU A 283 -17.99 -0.07 -24.30
CA GLU A 283 -18.23 -0.54 -25.66
C GLU A 283 -19.36 -1.56 -25.72
N ALA A 284 -19.41 -2.49 -24.76
CA ALA A 284 -20.52 -3.43 -24.63
C ALA A 284 -21.86 -2.70 -24.40
N ALA A 285 -21.85 -1.69 -23.53
CA ALA A 285 -23.01 -0.84 -23.25
C ALA A 285 -23.41 -0.01 -24.49
N GLN A 286 -22.46 0.52 -25.25
CA GLN A 286 -22.72 1.22 -26.51
C GLN A 286 -23.40 0.29 -27.54
N LYS A 287 -22.92 -0.95 -27.69
CA LYS A 287 -23.55 -1.98 -28.57
C LYS A 287 -24.99 -2.27 -28.13
N LEU A 288 -25.21 -2.42 -26.81
CA LEU A 288 -26.54 -2.62 -26.25
C LEU A 288 -27.48 -1.44 -26.58
N LEU A 289 -27.04 -0.19 -26.39
CA LEU A 289 -27.82 1.00 -26.73
C LEU A 289 -28.16 1.06 -28.21
N LYS A 290 -27.21 0.76 -29.09
CA LYS A 290 -27.46 0.68 -30.54
C LYS A 290 -28.54 -0.36 -30.87
N SER A 291 -28.53 -1.53 -30.23
CA SER A 291 -29.57 -2.56 -30.41
C SER A 291 -30.96 -2.14 -29.94
N LYS A 292 -31.02 -1.20 -28.97
CA LYS A 292 -32.25 -0.59 -28.46
C LYS A 292 -32.70 0.62 -29.25
N GLY A 293 -32.03 0.91 -30.38
CA GLY A 293 -32.40 1.97 -31.33
C GLY A 293 -31.89 3.36 -31.01
N PHE A 294 -30.86 3.50 -30.17
CA PHE A 294 -30.12 4.76 -30.05
C PHE A 294 -29.21 4.91 -31.30
N VAL A 295 -29.37 6.04 -31.99
CA VAL A 295 -28.74 6.20 -33.31
C VAL A 295 -27.23 6.44 -33.22
N ARG A 296 -26.81 7.23 -32.20
CA ARG A 296 -25.41 7.68 -32.08
C ARG A 296 -24.98 7.78 -30.62
N PRO A 297 -24.97 6.66 -29.87
CA PRO A 297 -24.38 6.68 -28.53
C PRO A 297 -22.86 6.78 -28.65
N GLU A 298 -22.23 7.73 -27.95
CA GLU A 298 -20.81 7.99 -28.00
C GLU A 298 -20.16 7.65 -26.66
N ILE A 299 -19.00 6.98 -26.69
CA ILE A 299 -18.22 6.70 -25.50
C ILE A 299 -17.45 7.96 -25.10
N VAL A 300 -17.62 8.35 -23.85
CA VAL A 300 -16.90 9.47 -23.26
C VAL A 300 -16.21 9.02 -21.98
N VAL A 301 -15.12 9.69 -21.61
CA VAL A 301 -14.36 9.37 -20.41
C VAL A 301 -14.03 10.66 -19.66
N TRP A 302 -14.09 10.58 -18.34
CA TRP A 302 -13.44 11.52 -17.42
C TRP A 302 -12.27 10.83 -16.76
N THR A 303 -11.09 11.43 -16.86
CA THR A 303 -9.90 10.99 -16.14
C THR A 303 -9.40 12.19 -15.34
N ASP A 304 -9.37 12.04 -14.02
CA ASP A 304 -8.99 13.11 -13.07
C ASP A 304 -9.68 14.46 -13.39
N GLY A 305 -10.98 14.40 -13.63
CA GLY A 305 -11.82 15.54 -13.97
C GLY A 305 -11.74 15.99 -15.44
N ALA A 306 -10.76 15.54 -16.20
CA ALA A 306 -10.60 15.90 -17.61
C ALA A 306 -11.52 15.07 -18.51
N TYR A 307 -12.35 15.75 -19.30
CA TYR A 307 -13.30 15.16 -20.25
C TYR A 307 -12.66 14.87 -21.61
N ARG A 308 -12.90 13.66 -22.15
CA ARG A 308 -12.59 13.30 -23.55
C ARG A 308 -13.75 12.53 -24.17
N ASN A 309 -14.04 12.78 -25.44
CA ASN A 309 -15.00 12.01 -26.21
C ASN A 309 -14.25 11.05 -27.14
N LEU A 310 -14.15 9.79 -26.71
CA LEU A 310 -13.37 8.77 -27.41
C LEU A 310 -13.96 8.40 -28.78
N SER A 311 -15.27 8.56 -28.97
CA SER A 311 -15.92 8.29 -30.25
C SER A 311 -15.68 9.37 -31.31
N ARG A 312 -15.20 10.55 -30.91
CA ARG A 312 -14.88 11.69 -31.80
C ARG A 312 -13.39 12.01 -31.86
N ASP A 313 -12.60 11.44 -30.97
CA ASP A 313 -11.16 11.69 -30.88
C ASP A 313 -10.42 10.81 -31.91
N PRO A 314 -9.79 11.41 -32.93
CA PRO A 314 -9.07 10.63 -33.95
C PRO A 314 -7.86 9.89 -33.37
N GLU A 315 -7.30 10.31 -32.21
CA GLU A 315 -6.21 9.62 -31.54
C GLU A 315 -6.71 8.47 -30.63
N ALA A 316 -8.00 8.42 -30.33
CA ALA A 316 -8.63 7.36 -29.56
C ALA A 316 -9.20 6.23 -30.46
N GLN A 317 -9.03 6.31 -31.77
CA GLN A 317 -9.32 5.21 -32.67
C GLN A 317 -8.44 4.02 -32.26
N GLN A 318 -9.07 2.88 -32.06
CA GLN A 318 -8.41 1.68 -31.57
C GLN A 318 -7.22 1.36 -32.47
N ILE A 319 -6.05 1.39 -31.88
CA ILE A 319 -4.90 0.69 -32.42
C ILE A 319 -5.20 -0.79 -32.15
N ALA A 320 -5.63 -1.50 -33.19
CA ALA A 320 -5.74 -2.94 -33.11
C ALA A 320 -4.39 -3.56 -33.46
N TYR A 321 -4.05 -4.64 -32.81
CA TYR A 321 -2.84 -5.39 -33.08
C TYR A 321 -3.21 -6.71 -33.75
N ARG A 322 -2.38 -7.17 -34.68
CA ARG A 322 -2.48 -8.50 -35.24
C ARG A 322 -1.12 -9.19 -35.28
N VAL A 323 -1.13 -10.50 -35.16
CA VAL A 323 0.08 -11.30 -35.35
C VAL A 323 0.18 -11.74 -36.80
N GLU A 324 1.21 -11.31 -37.48
CA GLU A 324 1.55 -11.67 -38.84
C GLU A 324 2.60 -12.77 -38.80
N ILE A 325 2.35 -13.87 -39.55
CA ILE A 325 3.21 -15.03 -39.65
C ILE A 325 3.61 -15.18 -41.11
N THR A 326 4.91 -15.14 -41.38
CA THR A 326 5.50 -15.32 -42.70
C THR A 326 6.56 -16.43 -42.70
N GLY A 327 7.10 -16.78 -43.87
CA GLY A 327 8.15 -17.79 -43.98
C GLY A 327 7.61 -19.22 -44.26
N THR A 328 6.30 -19.39 -44.42
CA THR A 328 5.73 -20.70 -44.78
C THR A 328 4.55 -20.59 -45.74
N GLU A 329 4.37 -21.59 -46.58
CA GLU A 329 3.18 -21.71 -47.44
C GLU A 329 2.00 -22.41 -46.73
N ALA A 330 2.28 -23.16 -45.66
CA ALA A 330 1.27 -23.82 -44.84
C ALA A 330 1.74 -23.85 -43.38
N LEU A 331 0.85 -23.46 -42.44
CA LEU A 331 1.15 -23.50 -41.01
C LEU A 331 1.18 -24.96 -40.53
N PRO A 332 2.22 -25.35 -39.76
CA PRO A 332 2.26 -26.65 -39.08
C PRO A 332 1.07 -26.82 -38.12
N ASP A 333 0.59 -28.04 -37.96
CA ASP A 333 -0.56 -28.29 -37.08
C ASP A 333 -0.31 -27.97 -35.63
N VAL A 334 0.94 -28.10 -35.15
CA VAL A 334 1.35 -27.67 -33.82
C VAL A 334 1.14 -26.15 -33.61
N VAL A 335 1.48 -25.35 -34.62
CA VAL A 335 1.28 -23.89 -34.59
C VAL A 335 -0.21 -23.54 -34.59
N LYS A 336 -1.02 -24.23 -35.39
CA LYS A 336 -2.48 -24.01 -35.39
C LYS A 336 -3.11 -24.33 -34.04
N THR A 337 -2.67 -25.40 -33.37
CA THR A 337 -3.12 -25.75 -32.02
C THR A 337 -2.78 -24.65 -31.02
N VAL A 338 -1.52 -24.19 -31.03
CA VAL A 338 -1.07 -23.09 -30.15
C VAL A 338 -1.84 -21.80 -30.40
N ILE A 339 -2.13 -21.46 -31.66
CA ILE A 339 -2.96 -20.29 -32.00
C ILE A 339 -4.37 -20.45 -31.42
N THR A 340 -4.96 -21.62 -31.54
CA THR A 340 -6.33 -21.88 -31.03
C THR A 340 -6.38 -21.76 -29.51
N GLU A 341 -5.33 -22.20 -28.80
CA GLU A 341 -5.25 -22.16 -27.34
C GLU A 341 -4.88 -20.76 -26.81
N ALA A 342 -3.93 -20.07 -27.45
CA ALA A 342 -3.41 -18.80 -27.00
C ALA A 342 -4.24 -17.57 -27.43
N ALA A 343 -5.00 -17.74 -28.54
CA ALA A 343 -5.82 -16.68 -29.14
C ALA A 343 -7.31 -17.09 -29.17
N GLU A 344 -7.84 -17.54 -28.04
CA GLU A 344 -9.22 -18.04 -27.93
C GLU A 344 -10.22 -16.98 -28.44
N GLY A 345 -11.04 -17.38 -29.43
CA GLY A 345 -12.01 -16.50 -30.08
C GLY A 345 -11.46 -15.61 -31.19
N CYS A 346 -10.16 -15.67 -31.50
CA CYS A 346 -9.57 -14.93 -32.62
C CYS A 346 -9.55 -15.76 -33.90
N GLU A 347 -9.75 -15.08 -35.04
CA GLU A 347 -9.79 -15.73 -36.34
C GLU A 347 -8.37 -15.83 -36.93
N LEU A 348 -8.01 -17.04 -37.41
CA LEU A 348 -6.80 -17.26 -38.19
C LEU A 348 -7.17 -17.15 -39.68
N SER A 349 -6.63 -16.14 -40.33
CA SER A 349 -6.89 -15.87 -41.74
C SER A 349 -5.61 -16.00 -42.57
N ARG A 350 -5.74 -16.42 -43.82
CA ARG A 350 -4.65 -16.43 -44.81
C ARG A 350 -4.80 -15.26 -45.77
N VAL A 351 -3.77 -14.42 -45.85
CA VAL A 351 -3.73 -13.24 -46.73
C VAL A 351 -2.69 -13.50 -47.84
N GLY A 352 -3.14 -13.80 -49.03
CA GLY A 352 -2.23 -14.14 -50.14
C GLY A 352 -1.59 -15.54 -50.01
N GLN A 353 -0.37 -15.70 -50.54
CA GLN A 353 0.28 -17.02 -50.58
C GLN A 353 1.15 -17.36 -49.38
N GLN A 354 1.72 -16.36 -48.69
CA GLN A 354 2.75 -16.54 -47.66
C GLN A 354 2.51 -15.77 -46.37
N LEU A 355 1.35 -15.11 -46.18
CA LEU A 355 1.02 -14.38 -44.98
C LEU A 355 -0.18 -15.00 -44.29
N PHE A 356 -0.01 -15.40 -43.03
CA PHE A 356 -1.10 -15.76 -42.13
C PHE A 356 -1.25 -14.67 -41.09
N VAL A 357 -2.48 -14.37 -40.71
CA VAL A 357 -2.84 -13.31 -39.76
C VAL A 357 -3.71 -13.92 -38.67
N VAL A 358 -3.30 -13.70 -37.42
CA VAL A 358 -4.07 -14.11 -36.23
C VAL A 358 -4.69 -12.89 -35.61
N GLY A 359 -6.01 -12.88 -35.55
CA GLY A 359 -6.88 -12.03 -34.78
C GLY A 359 -6.76 -10.53 -35.06
N MET A 360 -7.65 -9.82 -34.39
CA MET A 360 -7.52 -8.41 -34.05
C MET A 360 -7.48 -8.34 -32.54
N PHE A 361 -6.37 -7.94 -31.96
CA PHE A 361 -6.18 -7.81 -30.51
C PHE A 361 -6.25 -6.35 -30.13
N ASP A 362 -7.07 -6.02 -29.13
CA ASP A 362 -7.19 -4.66 -28.60
C ASP A 362 -6.02 -4.31 -27.66
N ASP A 363 -5.26 -5.31 -27.21
CA ASP A 363 -4.13 -5.15 -26.31
C ASP A 363 -2.85 -5.73 -26.93
N LYS A 364 -1.82 -4.88 -27.06
CA LYS A 364 -0.50 -5.27 -27.55
C LYS A 364 0.12 -6.41 -26.73
N ALA A 365 -0.05 -6.40 -25.41
CA ALA A 365 0.52 -7.44 -24.56
C ALA A 365 -0.11 -8.82 -24.80
N VAL A 366 -1.37 -8.87 -25.25
CA VAL A 366 -2.01 -10.11 -25.67
C VAL A 366 -1.42 -10.57 -27.00
N ALA A 367 -1.32 -9.70 -28.00
CA ALA A 367 -0.70 -10.00 -29.29
C ALA A 367 0.76 -10.46 -29.11
N ASP A 368 1.55 -9.80 -28.27
CA ASP A 368 2.95 -10.18 -27.98
C ASP A 368 3.03 -11.58 -27.31
N ARG A 369 2.10 -11.94 -26.42
CA ARG A 369 2.05 -13.29 -25.82
C ARG A 369 1.73 -14.36 -26.85
N VAL A 370 0.76 -14.09 -27.74
CA VAL A 370 0.42 -15.00 -28.83
C VAL A 370 1.61 -15.18 -29.78
N ALA A 371 2.27 -14.08 -30.15
CA ALA A 371 3.47 -14.12 -30.97
C ALA A 371 4.60 -14.95 -30.32
N ALA A 372 4.84 -14.75 -29.02
CA ALA A 372 5.84 -15.52 -28.28
C ALA A 372 5.52 -17.02 -28.22
N ALA A 373 4.24 -17.38 -28.02
CA ALA A 373 3.80 -18.78 -28.02
C ALA A 373 4.00 -19.46 -29.41
N ILE A 374 3.75 -18.71 -30.48
CA ILE A 374 3.98 -19.22 -31.87
C ILE A 374 5.48 -19.40 -32.12
N ILE A 375 6.34 -18.43 -31.73
CA ILE A 375 7.79 -18.55 -31.89
C ILE A 375 8.33 -19.74 -31.07
N GLN A 376 7.78 -20.02 -29.91
CA GLN A 376 8.17 -21.16 -29.08
C GLN A 376 7.78 -22.50 -29.73
N ALA A 377 6.63 -22.54 -30.45
CA ALA A 377 6.15 -23.74 -31.15
C ALA A 377 6.94 -24.04 -32.45
N ASP A 378 7.35 -22.99 -33.15
CA ASP A 378 8.17 -23.12 -34.39
C ASP A 378 9.07 -21.87 -34.55
N PRO A 379 10.34 -21.95 -34.12
CA PRO A 379 11.30 -20.86 -34.25
C PRO A 379 11.74 -20.51 -35.66
N SER A 380 11.35 -21.32 -36.67
CA SER A 380 11.70 -21.06 -38.07
C SER A 380 10.77 -20.08 -38.78
N LEU A 381 9.64 -19.73 -38.12
CA LEU A 381 8.67 -18.79 -38.65
C LEU A 381 9.06 -17.36 -38.36
N GLU A 382 8.82 -16.47 -39.31
CA GLU A 382 8.96 -15.04 -39.08
C GLU A 382 7.65 -14.47 -38.55
N ILE A 383 7.70 -13.98 -37.28
CA ILE A 383 6.54 -13.48 -36.57
C ILE A 383 6.68 -11.97 -36.33
N LYS A 384 5.64 -11.23 -36.66
CA LYS A 384 5.59 -9.79 -36.41
C LYS A 384 4.25 -9.41 -35.79
N VAL A 385 4.27 -8.62 -34.72
CA VAL A 385 3.08 -7.94 -34.22
C VAL A 385 2.95 -6.63 -34.99
N ALA A 386 1.90 -6.53 -35.80
CA ALA A 386 1.61 -5.35 -36.60
C ALA A 386 0.52 -4.52 -35.93
N GLU A 387 0.72 -3.21 -35.92
CA GLU A 387 -0.25 -2.22 -35.46
C GLU A 387 -1.15 -1.84 -36.64
N ILE A 388 -2.46 -1.87 -36.44
CA ILE A 388 -3.44 -1.50 -37.43
C ILE A 388 -4.25 -0.33 -36.87
N ALA A 389 -4.19 0.80 -37.53
CA ALA A 389 -5.14 1.89 -37.29
C ALA A 389 -6.37 1.63 -38.17
N GLU A 390 -7.56 1.46 -37.58
CA GLU A 390 -8.83 1.49 -38.30
C GLU A 390 -9.27 2.92 -38.60
#